data_a557acf67ef0a9c41fceee9b48405b68
#
_entry.id   a557acf67ef0a9c41fceee9b48405b68
#
_cell.length_a   1.000
_cell.length_b   1.000
_cell.length_c   1.000
_cell.angle_alpha   90.00
_cell.angle_beta   90.00
_cell.angle_gamma   90.00
#
_symmetry.space_group_name_H-M   'P 1'
#
loop_
_entity.id
_entity.type
_entity.pdbx_description
1 polymer ?
#
loop_
_entity_poly.entity_id
_entity_poly.type
_entity_poly.pdbx_seq_one_letter_code
_entity_poly.pdbx_strand_id
1 'polypeptide(L)'
;MEINKIYNIDCLHGLKDLESNCVNLTVTSPPYDNLRTYQGTCKWDFDIFKSIANELYRVTKPGGIVVWVVGDAVINGGETGSSFRQALYFQEVGFKLHDTMIYHKNSSSFPARIDSKRYTQIFEYMFVFVKGKIRDDIKLIADKRNKWAGWTNWGKHTQYDVDGNLIQVSD
;
A
#
# COMPACT_ATOMS: atom_id res chain seq x y z
N MET A 1 12.18 9.43 -21.59
CA MET A 1 11.05 8.61 -22.15
C MET A 1 9.98 9.55 -22.68
N GLU A 2 9.29 9.16 -23.78
CA GLU A 2 8.15 9.91 -24.30
C GLU A 2 6.89 9.64 -23.47
N ILE A 3 6.05 10.65 -23.29
CA ILE A 3 4.77 10.53 -22.58
C ILE A 3 3.72 9.82 -23.46
N ASN A 4 2.69 9.23 -22.82
CA ASN A 4 1.59 8.51 -23.47
C ASN A 4 2.03 7.30 -24.30
N LYS A 5 3.12 6.66 -23.93
CA LYS A 5 3.63 5.43 -24.55
C LYS A 5 3.75 4.28 -23.55
N ILE A 6 3.55 3.07 -24.04
CA ILE A 6 3.82 1.84 -23.30
C ILE A 6 5.20 1.35 -23.73
N TYR A 7 6.05 1.05 -22.75
CA TYR A 7 7.40 0.55 -22.96
C TYR A 7 7.47 -0.91 -22.47
N ASN A 8 7.86 -1.81 -23.34
CA ASN A 8 8.10 -3.21 -22.99
C ASN A 8 9.57 -3.40 -22.57
N ILE A 9 9.88 -3.00 -21.35
CA ILE A 9 11.23 -3.07 -20.76
C ILE A 9 11.14 -3.48 -19.30
N ASP A 10 12.25 -3.95 -18.74
CA ASP A 10 12.36 -4.13 -17.30
C ASP A 10 12.13 -2.83 -16.56
N CYS A 11 11.28 -2.86 -15.52
CA CYS A 11 10.84 -1.64 -14.82
C CYS A 11 12.01 -0.92 -14.13
N LEU A 12 13.01 -1.64 -13.62
CA LEU A 12 14.17 -1.02 -12.98
C LEU A 12 15.06 -0.29 -14.00
N HIS A 13 15.21 -0.86 -15.20
CA HIS A 13 15.89 -0.17 -16.28
C HIS A 13 15.12 1.06 -16.71
N GLY A 14 13.80 0.94 -16.91
CA GLY A 14 12.97 2.08 -17.30
C GLY A 14 12.95 3.20 -16.27
N LEU A 15 12.91 2.86 -14.98
CA LEU A 15 12.98 3.87 -13.92
C LEU A 15 14.30 4.64 -13.93
N LYS A 16 15.43 3.96 -14.18
CA LYS A 16 16.76 4.60 -14.26
C LYS A 16 16.87 5.62 -15.39
N ASP A 17 16.11 5.42 -16.47
CA ASP A 17 16.09 6.35 -17.62
C ASP A 17 15.23 7.61 -17.35
N LEU A 18 14.48 7.63 -16.24
CA LEU A 18 13.69 8.79 -15.84
C LEU A 18 14.51 9.76 -15.00
N GLU A 19 14.24 11.05 -15.19
CA GLU A 19 14.80 12.09 -14.33
C GLU A 19 14.27 11.99 -12.91
N SER A 20 15.03 12.50 -11.95
CA SER A 20 14.57 12.61 -10.56
C SER A 20 13.41 13.59 -10.46
N ASN A 21 12.45 13.29 -9.59
CA ASN A 21 11.29 14.16 -9.32
C ASN A 21 10.46 14.50 -10.58
N CYS A 22 10.22 13.52 -11.45
CA CYS A 22 9.43 13.71 -12.68
C CYS A 22 8.04 13.08 -12.63
N VAL A 23 7.78 12.11 -11.74
CA VAL A 23 6.52 11.34 -11.66
C VAL A 23 5.62 11.88 -10.55
N ASN A 24 4.36 12.18 -10.89
CA ASN A 24 3.36 12.62 -9.89
C ASN A 24 2.66 11.45 -9.20
N LEU A 25 2.39 10.37 -9.93
CA LEU A 25 1.64 9.21 -9.44
C LEU A 25 2.18 7.94 -10.07
N THR A 26 2.42 6.94 -9.22
CA THR A 26 2.65 5.56 -9.62
C THR A 26 1.56 4.69 -9.00
N VAL A 27 0.91 3.85 -9.81
CA VAL A 27 -0.03 2.82 -9.33
C VAL A 27 0.44 1.50 -9.90
N THR A 28 0.75 0.54 -9.03
CA THR A 28 1.29 -0.74 -9.49
C THR A 28 1.01 -1.86 -8.49
N SER A 29 1.04 -3.09 -9.03
CA SER A 29 0.97 -4.33 -8.30
C SER A 29 2.20 -5.17 -8.69
N PRO A 30 3.20 -5.32 -7.81
CA PRO A 30 4.39 -6.11 -8.11
C PRO A 30 4.06 -7.61 -8.11
N PRO A 31 5.01 -8.48 -8.51
CA PRO A 31 4.88 -9.90 -8.25
C PRO A 31 4.71 -10.16 -6.74
N TYR A 32 3.76 -11.06 -6.39
CA TYR A 32 3.50 -11.42 -4.99
C TYR A 32 4.35 -12.63 -4.61
N ASP A 33 5.49 -12.42 -4.02
CA ASP A 33 6.45 -13.46 -3.67
C ASP A 33 6.64 -14.46 -4.86
N ASN A 34 6.54 -15.76 -4.61
CA ASN A 34 6.59 -16.81 -5.63
C ASN A 34 5.20 -17.36 -6.00
N LEU A 35 4.12 -16.59 -5.76
CA LEU A 35 2.75 -17.04 -6.00
C LEU A 35 2.43 -17.30 -7.47
N ARG A 36 3.20 -16.73 -8.40
CA ARG A 36 3.05 -16.94 -9.83
C ARG A 36 4.40 -17.24 -10.46
N THR A 37 4.45 -18.34 -11.19
CA THR A 37 5.57 -18.60 -12.11
C THR A 37 5.33 -17.77 -13.37
N TYR A 38 6.00 -16.66 -13.50
CA TYR A 38 6.01 -15.86 -14.75
C TYR A 38 6.87 -16.54 -15.83
N GLN A 39 6.59 -17.83 -16.09
CA GLN A 39 7.31 -18.67 -17.07
C GLN A 39 8.84 -18.64 -16.93
N GLY A 40 9.34 -18.44 -15.68
CA GLY A 40 10.78 -18.33 -15.40
C GLY A 40 11.44 -17.02 -15.84
N THR A 41 10.67 -16.08 -16.40
CA THR A 41 11.21 -14.83 -16.96
C THR A 41 11.33 -13.68 -15.95
N CYS A 42 10.60 -13.75 -14.83
CA CYS A 42 10.63 -12.71 -13.81
C CYS A 42 11.24 -13.25 -12.51
N LYS A 43 12.45 -12.81 -12.21
CA LYS A 43 13.07 -13.03 -10.90
C LYS A 43 12.59 -11.93 -9.98
N TRP A 44 11.94 -12.30 -8.88
CA TRP A 44 11.46 -11.36 -7.88
C TRP A 44 11.95 -11.79 -6.50
N ASP A 45 12.63 -10.88 -5.83
CA ASP A 45 13.07 -11.04 -4.44
C ASP A 45 13.07 -9.68 -3.72
N PHE A 46 13.39 -9.70 -2.44
CA PHE A 46 13.36 -8.47 -1.64
C PHE A 46 14.46 -7.46 -2.04
N ASP A 47 15.58 -7.89 -2.62
CA ASP A 47 16.66 -6.98 -3.05
C ASP A 47 16.28 -6.28 -4.36
N ILE A 48 15.60 -6.97 -5.26
CA ILE A 48 15.01 -6.35 -6.46
C ILE A 48 13.94 -5.34 -6.04
N PHE A 49 13.06 -5.71 -5.10
CA PHE A 49 12.07 -4.77 -4.55
C PHE A 49 12.75 -3.52 -3.97
N LYS A 50 13.79 -3.67 -3.14
CA LYS A 50 14.53 -2.53 -2.57
C LYS A 50 15.06 -1.60 -3.66
N SER A 51 15.62 -2.17 -4.72
CA SER A 51 16.14 -1.39 -5.84
C SER A 51 15.03 -0.57 -6.51
N ILE A 52 13.86 -1.18 -6.73
CA ILE A 52 12.69 -0.50 -7.30
C ILE A 52 12.15 0.58 -6.36
N ALA A 53 12.06 0.31 -5.06
CA ALA A 53 11.56 1.27 -4.08
C ALA A 53 12.45 2.53 -4.02
N ASN A 54 13.78 2.36 -4.07
CA ASN A 54 14.72 3.48 -4.12
C ASN A 54 14.55 4.32 -5.40
N GLU A 55 14.41 3.66 -6.55
CA GLU A 55 14.18 4.36 -7.81
C GLU A 55 12.80 5.06 -7.83
N LEU A 56 11.76 4.43 -7.31
CA LEU A 56 10.44 5.06 -7.16
C LEU A 56 10.54 6.32 -6.29
N TYR A 57 11.30 6.26 -5.20
CA TYR A 57 11.51 7.45 -4.38
C TYR A 57 12.25 8.55 -5.16
N ARG A 58 13.28 8.19 -5.91
CA ARG A 58 14.06 9.13 -6.70
C ARG A 58 13.19 9.84 -7.75
N VAL A 59 12.41 9.08 -8.52
CA VAL A 59 11.62 9.64 -9.63
C VAL A 59 10.33 10.32 -9.18
N THR A 60 9.78 9.96 -8.02
CA THR A 60 8.56 10.59 -7.51
C THR A 60 8.82 12.04 -7.10
N LYS A 61 7.97 12.96 -7.53
CA LYS A 61 8.02 14.37 -7.14
C LYS A 61 7.74 14.55 -5.65
N PRO A 62 8.24 15.62 -5.01
CA PRO A 62 7.70 16.04 -3.72
C PRO A 62 6.17 16.23 -3.78
N GLY A 63 5.44 15.63 -2.84
CA GLY A 63 3.97 15.55 -2.84
C GLY A 63 3.38 14.55 -3.81
N GLY A 64 4.20 13.84 -4.58
CA GLY A 64 3.77 12.75 -5.44
C GLY A 64 3.46 11.48 -4.67
N ILE A 65 2.69 10.60 -5.28
CA ILE A 65 2.07 9.44 -4.63
C ILE A 65 2.52 8.15 -5.31
N VAL A 66 2.76 7.12 -4.50
CA VAL A 66 2.90 5.74 -4.94
C VAL A 66 1.79 4.90 -4.30
N VAL A 67 0.98 4.25 -5.13
CA VAL A 67 -0.02 3.27 -4.71
C VAL A 67 0.53 1.88 -4.99
N TRP A 68 0.74 1.12 -3.94
CA TRP A 68 1.37 -0.20 -3.99
C TRP A 68 0.38 -1.28 -3.57
N VAL A 69 -0.09 -2.07 -4.54
CA VAL A 69 -1.07 -3.14 -4.30
C VAL A 69 -0.32 -4.46 -4.17
N VAL A 70 -0.46 -5.13 -3.03
CA VAL A 70 0.33 -6.32 -2.73
C VAL A 70 -0.44 -7.28 -1.81
N GLY A 71 -0.21 -8.58 -2.01
CA GLY A 71 -0.69 -9.64 -1.14
C GLY A 71 0.46 -10.54 -0.68
N ASP A 72 0.21 -11.31 0.36
CA ASP A 72 1.17 -12.25 0.93
C ASP A 72 0.95 -13.68 0.43
N ALA A 73 2.02 -14.43 0.25
CA ALA A 73 1.95 -15.86 0.06
C ALA A 73 1.74 -16.58 1.41
N VAL A 74 1.14 -17.76 1.34
CA VAL A 74 1.08 -18.68 2.50
C VAL A 74 2.09 -19.80 2.28
N ILE A 75 3.10 -19.86 3.14
CA ILE A 75 4.16 -20.86 3.10
C ILE A 75 4.21 -21.58 4.45
N ASN A 76 4.18 -22.90 4.41
CA ASN A 76 4.21 -23.74 5.62
C ASN A 76 3.14 -23.34 6.69
N GLY A 77 1.94 -22.96 6.22
CA GLY A 77 0.82 -22.59 7.10
C GLY A 77 0.87 -21.15 7.65
N GLY A 78 1.90 -20.36 7.34
CA GLY A 78 2.03 -18.94 7.72
C GLY A 78 2.00 -18.01 6.51
N GLU A 79 1.47 -16.80 6.69
CA GLU A 79 1.65 -15.73 5.72
C GLU A 79 3.09 -15.24 5.77
N THR A 80 3.63 -14.87 4.61
CA THR A 80 5.03 -14.40 4.51
C THR A 80 5.26 -13.05 5.18
N GLY A 81 4.22 -12.22 5.29
CA GLY A 81 4.32 -10.85 5.78
C GLY A 81 5.18 -9.95 4.88
N SER A 82 5.39 -10.35 3.62
CA SER A 82 6.21 -9.59 2.67
C SER A 82 5.58 -8.24 2.36
N SER A 83 4.25 -8.14 2.34
CA SER A 83 3.52 -6.89 2.15
C SER A 83 3.89 -5.84 3.21
N PHE A 84 3.93 -6.24 4.48
CA PHE A 84 4.30 -5.36 5.60
C PHE A 84 5.79 -4.98 5.55
N ARG A 85 6.67 -5.93 5.23
CA ARG A 85 8.10 -5.64 5.07
C ARG A 85 8.35 -4.63 3.96
N GLN A 86 7.62 -4.75 2.85
CA GLN A 86 7.69 -3.80 1.75
C GLN A 86 7.18 -2.42 2.18
N ALA A 87 6.06 -2.35 2.89
CA ALA A 87 5.53 -1.10 3.39
C ALA A 87 6.49 -0.38 4.36
N LEU A 88 7.11 -1.11 5.27
CA LEU A 88 8.11 -0.56 6.19
C LEU A 88 9.36 -0.07 5.44
N TYR A 89 9.83 -0.82 4.45
CA TYR A 89 10.99 -0.41 3.66
C TYR A 89 10.73 0.85 2.85
N PHE A 90 9.53 1.05 2.31
CA PHE A 90 9.18 2.34 1.67
C PHE A 90 9.31 3.51 2.64
N GLN A 91 8.99 3.32 3.92
CA GLN A 91 9.19 4.35 4.94
C GLN A 91 10.68 4.57 5.25
N GLU A 92 11.50 3.51 5.29
CA GLU A 92 12.97 3.61 5.44
C GLU A 92 13.60 4.40 4.30
N VAL A 93 13.12 4.21 3.07
CA VAL A 93 13.58 4.97 1.87
C VAL A 93 13.22 6.46 1.96
N GLY A 94 12.22 6.82 2.76
CA GLY A 94 11.82 8.21 3.00
C GLY A 94 10.39 8.57 2.59
N PHE A 95 9.60 7.64 2.07
CA PHE A 95 8.18 7.86 1.91
C PHE A 95 7.46 7.91 3.25
N LYS A 96 6.34 8.62 3.28
CA LYS A 96 5.38 8.52 4.38
C LYS A 96 4.25 7.58 3.95
N LEU A 97 3.92 6.62 4.81
CA LEU A 97 2.69 5.86 4.64
C LEU A 97 1.52 6.80 4.92
N HIS A 98 0.78 7.16 3.87
CA HIS A 98 -0.32 8.12 3.95
C HIS A 98 -1.62 7.43 4.34
N ASP A 99 -1.95 6.35 3.60
CA ASP A 99 -3.12 5.54 3.89
C ASP A 99 -2.82 4.05 3.70
N THR A 100 -3.52 3.21 4.46
CA THR A 100 -3.61 1.77 4.23
C THR A 100 -5.04 1.45 3.81
N MET A 101 -5.20 1.18 2.52
CA MET A 101 -6.49 0.85 1.93
C MET A 101 -6.57 -0.67 1.70
N ILE A 102 -7.78 -1.15 1.53
CA ILE A 102 -8.06 -2.55 1.22
C ILE A 102 -8.68 -2.62 -0.17
N TYR A 103 -8.02 -3.35 -1.07
CA TYR A 103 -8.64 -3.72 -2.34
C TYR A 103 -9.51 -4.96 -2.12
N HIS A 104 -10.81 -4.75 -1.99
CA HIS A 104 -11.78 -5.83 -1.81
C HIS A 104 -12.10 -6.47 -3.17
N LYS A 105 -11.94 -7.79 -3.26
CA LYS A 105 -12.27 -8.57 -4.45
C LYS A 105 -13.72 -9.03 -4.41
N ASN A 106 -14.36 -9.08 -5.56
CA ASN A 106 -15.75 -9.58 -5.66
C ASN A 106 -15.87 -11.09 -5.38
N SER A 107 -14.77 -11.83 -5.58
CA SER A 107 -14.73 -13.26 -5.31
C SER A 107 -13.31 -13.70 -4.95
N SER A 108 -13.18 -14.83 -4.29
CA SER A 108 -11.88 -15.45 -4.07
C SER A 108 -11.41 -16.14 -5.37
N SER A 109 -10.21 -15.79 -5.82
CA SER A 109 -9.56 -16.51 -6.93
C SER A 109 -9.14 -17.92 -6.52
N PHE A 110 -8.87 -18.12 -5.22
CA PHE A 110 -8.47 -19.40 -4.64
C PHE A 110 -9.24 -19.58 -3.33
N PRO A 111 -10.38 -20.27 -3.34
CA PRO A 111 -11.11 -20.55 -2.11
C PRO A 111 -10.22 -21.34 -1.15
N ALA A 112 -10.27 -20.99 0.12
CA ALA A 112 -9.58 -21.74 1.13
C ALA A 112 -10.09 -23.19 1.13
N ARG A 113 -9.18 -24.16 1.22
CA ARG A 113 -9.57 -25.56 1.35
C ARG A 113 -10.23 -25.74 2.73
N ILE A 114 -11.23 -26.59 2.82
CA ILE A 114 -11.95 -26.90 4.08
C ILE A 114 -10.97 -27.39 5.16
N ASP A 115 -9.92 -28.10 4.75
CA ASP A 115 -8.88 -28.64 5.64
C ASP A 115 -7.78 -27.64 6.01
N SER A 116 -7.74 -26.47 5.37
CA SER A 116 -6.66 -25.49 5.56
C SER A 116 -6.71 -24.77 6.91
N LYS A 117 -7.84 -24.85 7.64
CA LYS A 117 -8.08 -24.12 8.90
C LYS A 117 -7.83 -22.61 8.79
N ARG A 118 -8.00 -22.04 7.60
CA ARG A 118 -7.82 -20.62 7.31
C ARG A 118 -9.10 -20.04 6.72
N TYR A 119 -9.37 -18.79 7.02
CA TYR A 119 -10.43 -18.05 6.33
C TYR A 119 -10.01 -17.73 4.90
N THR A 120 -10.99 -17.68 4.00
CA THR A 120 -10.75 -17.25 2.63
C THR A 120 -10.44 -15.75 2.60
N GLN A 121 -9.27 -15.40 2.10
CA GLN A 121 -8.86 -14.01 1.93
C GLN A 121 -9.40 -13.46 0.60
N ILE A 122 -10.23 -12.42 0.68
CA ILE A 122 -10.85 -11.77 -0.50
C ILE A 122 -10.38 -10.33 -0.66
N PHE A 123 -9.21 -9.99 -0.14
CA PHE A 123 -8.65 -8.65 -0.25
C PHE A 123 -7.15 -8.67 -0.53
N GLU A 124 -6.64 -7.54 -0.94
CA GLU A 124 -5.21 -7.23 -1.02
C GLU A 124 -4.96 -5.91 -0.31
N TYR A 125 -3.77 -5.76 0.26
CA TYR A 125 -3.35 -4.47 0.81
C TYR A 125 -3.07 -3.49 -0.32
N MET A 126 -3.54 -2.27 -0.15
CA MET A 126 -3.26 -1.16 -1.06
C MET A 126 -2.67 -0.02 -0.23
N PHE A 127 -1.34 0.01 -0.16
CA PHE A 127 -0.61 1.03 0.57
C PHE A 127 -0.47 2.29 -0.29
N VAL A 128 -0.77 3.44 0.30
CA VAL A 128 -0.63 4.74 -0.35
C VAL A 128 0.51 5.49 0.32
N PHE A 129 1.56 5.74 -0.44
CA PHE A 129 2.75 6.45 0.03
C PHE A 129 2.83 7.84 -0.59
N VAL A 130 3.35 8.80 0.18
CA VAL A 130 3.60 10.16 -0.30
C VAL A 130 5.06 10.54 -0.05
N LYS A 131 5.68 11.22 -1.00
CA LYS A 131 7.01 11.80 -0.83
C LYS A 131 6.90 13.20 -0.20
N GLY A 132 7.27 13.31 1.07
CA GLY A 132 7.19 14.58 1.80
C GLY A 132 5.76 14.90 2.29
N LYS A 133 5.24 16.09 1.96
CA LYS A 133 3.86 16.53 2.27
C LYS A 133 2.98 16.29 1.04
N ILE A 134 1.77 15.76 1.26
CA ILE A 134 0.78 15.65 0.19
C ILE A 134 0.41 17.03 -0.36
N ARG A 135 0.13 17.11 -1.64
CA ARG A 135 -0.21 18.38 -2.31
C ARG A 135 -1.60 18.85 -1.89
N ASP A 136 -1.75 20.14 -1.67
CA ASP A 136 -3.01 20.75 -1.22
C ASP A 136 -4.09 20.79 -2.32
N ASP A 137 -3.72 20.59 -3.60
CA ASP A 137 -4.63 20.55 -4.76
C ASP A 137 -5.27 19.17 -5.02
N ILE A 138 -4.89 18.13 -4.25
CA ILE A 138 -5.50 16.82 -4.34
C ILE A 138 -6.90 16.86 -3.74
N LYS A 139 -7.89 16.48 -4.56
CA LYS A 139 -9.29 16.37 -4.13
C LYS A 139 -9.66 14.90 -3.97
N LEU A 140 -10.13 14.54 -2.79
CA LEU A 140 -10.67 13.21 -2.55
C LEU A 140 -12.01 13.04 -3.25
N ILE A 141 -12.22 11.89 -3.89
CA ILE A 141 -13.52 11.50 -4.40
C ILE A 141 -14.31 10.91 -3.22
N ALA A 142 -15.41 11.56 -2.86
CA ALA A 142 -16.31 11.09 -1.82
C ALA A 142 -17.69 10.82 -2.42
N ASP A 143 -18.21 9.62 -2.26
CA ASP A 143 -19.53 9.21 -2.73
C ASP A 143 -20.67 9.58 -1.76
N LYS A 144 -20.32 9.75 -0.48
CA LYS A 144 -21.26 10.09 0.58
C LYS A 144 -20.68 11.12 1.53
N ARG A 145 -21.56 12.05 1.96
CA ARG A 145 -21.22 12.96 3.05
C ARG A 145 -21.18 12.18 4.36
N ASN A 146 -20.11 12.34 5.13
CA ASN A 146 -20.07 11.81 6.48
C ASN A 146 -21.21 12.44 7.31
N LYS A 147 -22.06 11.61 7.97
CA LYS A 147 -23.15 12.09 8.82
C LYS A 147 -22.67 12.94 10.01
N TRP A 148 -21.41 12.80 10.37
CA TRP A 148 -20.73 13.55 11.43
C TRP A 148 -19.92 14.76 10.92
N ALA A 149 -20.00 15.07 9.60
CA ALA A 149 -19.32 16.22 9.03
C ALA A 149 -19.82 17.52 9.71
N GLY A 150 -18.88 18.29 10.24
CA GLY A 150 -19.18 19.51 11.00
C GLY A 150 -19.31 19.32 12.52
N TRP A 151 -19.20 18.10 13.02
CA TRP A 151 -19.08 17.87 14.45
C TRP A 151 -17.65 18.28 14.91
N THR A 152 -17.62 19.30 15.75
CA THR A 152 -16.38 19.82 16.36
C THR A 152 -16.16 19.29 17.77
N ASN A 153 -17.20 18.72 18.39
CA ASN A 153 -17.14 18.11 19.72
C ASN A 153 -17.45 16.61 19.61
N TRP A 154 -16.45 15.79 19.77
CA TRP A 154 -16.57 14.32 19.84
C TRP A 154 -17.02 13.84 21.23
N GLY A 155 -17.71 14.70 21.97
CA GLY A 155 -18.08 14.43 23.35
C GLY A 155 -16.89 14.57 24.31
N LYS A 156 -17.21 14.57 25.58
CA LYS A 156 -16.17 14.48 26.63
C LYS A 156 -15.44 13.14 26.44
N HIS A 157 -14.12 13.18 26.44
CA HIS A 157 -13.33 11.96 26.35
C HIS A 157 -13.73 11.03 27.47
N THR A 158 -14.21 9.83 27.10
CA THR A 158 -14.52 8.80 28.05
C THR A 158 -13.41 7.76 28.04
N GLN A 159 -12.92 7.38 29.20
CA GLN A 159 -11.98 6.29 29.39
C GLN A 159 -12.58 5.28 30.37
N TYR A 160 -12.10 4.05 30.28
CA TYR A 160 -12.40 3.07 31.33
C TYR A 160 -11.37 3.20 32.44
N ASP A 161 -11.85 3.19 33.70
CA ASP A 161 -10.97 3.10 34.86
C ASP A 161 -10.40 1.67 35.01
N VAL A 162 -9.59 1.47 36.01
CA VAL A 162 -8.97 0.15 36.28
C VAL A 162 -9.97 -0.94 36.63
N ASP A 163 -11.18 -0.56 37.02
CA ASP A 163 -12.28 -1.46 37.38
C ASP A 163 -13.25 -1.69 36.20
N GLY A 164 -12.97 -1.06 35.05
CA GLY A 164 -13.77 -1.18 33.81
C GLY A 164 -15.00 -0.27 33.76
N ASN A 165 -15.11 0.74 34.64
CA ASN A 165 -16.21 1.70 34.59
C ASN A 165 -15.86 2.86 33.63
N LEU A 166 -16.87 3.35 32.92
CA LEU A 166 -16.73 4.49 32.01
C LEU A 166 -16.62 5.79 32.80
N ILE A 167 -15.47 6.44 32.75
CA ILE A 167 -15.23 7.74 33.37
C ILE A 167 -15.12 8.83 32.33
N GLN A 168 -15.60 10.04 32.63
CA GLN A 168 -15.37 11.22 31.81
C GLN A 168 -14.06 11.88 32.24
N VAL A 169 -13.12 12.02 31.27
CA VAL A 169 -11.89 12.77 31.50
C VAL A 169 -12.18 14.22 31.11
N SER A 170 -12.07 15.13 32.09
CA SER A 170 -12.05 16.57 31.81
C SER A 170 -10.70 16.96 31.20
N ASP A 171 -10.72 17.81 30.17
CA ASP A 171 -9.55 18.48 29.65
C ASP A 171 -8.81 19.27 30.75
#